data_e1b077ba4e27f2e0965ab69b98b0bbdc
#
_entry.id   e1b077ba4e27f2e0965ab69b98b0bbdc
#
_cell.length_a   1.000
_cell.length_b   1.000
_cell.length_c   1.000
_cell.angle_alpha   90.00
_cell.angle_beta   90.00
_cell.angle_gamma   90.00
#
_symmetry.space_group_name_H-M   'P 1'
#
loop_
_entity.id
_entity.type
_entity.pdbx_description
1 polymer ?
#
loop_
_entity_poly.entity_id
_entity_poly.type
_entity_poly.pdbx_seq_one_letter_code
_entity_poly.pdbx_strand_id
1 'polypeptide(L)'
;MPMNAAHQRLCSSEKWARTTEEQILPWALEGVELGDDVLELGPGYGANLRVLVDRVPRLTALEIDADTVALLRRDYGDRARVLHGDAAAMDLPDASFSAVVCFTMLHHVPTEAQQDRLFAEAFRVLRPGGVFAGSDSQPSLRFRLLHVGDTMNPVTPAHLPARLTAAGFTDVSVSLGPEARRVRFQARRP
;
A
#
# COMPACT_ATOMS: atom_id res chain seq x y z
N MET A 1 -5.14 10.86 7.32
CA MET A 1 -6.51 11.40 7.48
C MET A 1 -7.28 10.55 8.46
N PRO A 2 -8.04 11.13 9.36
CA PRO A 2 -8.69 10.34 10.41
C PRO A 2 -9.73 9.41 9.79
N MET A 3 -9.56 8.11 10.03
CA MET A 3 -10.61 7.11 9.80
C MET A 3 -11.67 7.23 10.89
N ASN A 4 -12.95 6.95 10.56
CA ASN A 4 -14.00 6.90 11.56
C ASN A 4 -13.78 5.75 12.57
N ALA A 5 -14.42 5.81 13.74
CA ALA A 5 -14.18 4.87 14.82
C ALA A 5 -14.49 3.39 14.49
N ALA A 6 -15.46 3.14 13.59
CA ALA A 6 -15.80 1.77 13.17
C ALA A 6 -14.69 1.21 12.24
N HIS A 7 -14.18 2.05 11.35
CA HIS A 7 -13.09 1.71 10.45
C HIS A 7 -11.79 1.48 11.22
N GLN A 8 -11.44 2.36 12.18
CA GLN A 8 -10.30 2.18 13.06
C GLN A 8 -10.35 0.84 13.82
N ARG A 9 -11.51 0.49 14.42
CA ARG A 9 -11.70 -0.79 15.13
C ARG A 9 -11.50 -1.99 14.20
N LEU A 10 -11.96 -1.90 12.95
CA LEU A 10 -11.74 -2.97 11.98
C LEU A 10 -10.25 -3.13 11.67
N CYS A 11 -9.59 -2.04 11.27
CA CYS A 11 -8.19 -2.07 10.83
C CYS A 11 -7.20 -2.40 11.95
N SER A 12 -7.52 -2.07 13.21
CA SER A 12 -6.73 -2.44 14.38
C SER A 12 -7.07 -3.81 14.97
N SER A 13 -8.04 -4.55 14.40
CA SER A 13 -8.49 -5.83 14.95
C SER A 13 -7.57 -6.98 14.56
N GLU A 14 -7.42 -7.95 15.47
CA GLU A 14 -6.68 -9.20 15.20
C GLU A 14 -7.31 -10.00 14.04
N LYS A 15 -8.64 -9.91 13.87
CA LYS A 15 -9.33 -10.53 12.74
C LYS A 15 -8.86 -9.95 11.40
N TRP A 16 -8.68 -8.62 11.34
CA TRP A 16 -8.16 -7.97 10.14
C TRP A 16 -6.71 -8.35 9.87
N ALA A 17 -5.90 -8.37 10.92
CA ALA A 17 -4.51 -8.78 10.82
C ALA A 17 -4.37 -10.20 10.26
N ARG A 18 -5.14 -11.18 10.77
CA ARG A 18 -5.18 -12.55 10.22
C ARG A 18 -5.66 -12.59 8.78
N THR A 19 -6.72 -11.85 8.43
CA THR A 19 -7.21 -11.79 7.04
C THR A 19 -6.13 -11.27 6.10
N THR A 20 -5.37 -10.26 6.54
CA THR A 20 -4.24 -9.71 5.80
C THR A 20 -3.13 -10.74 5.60
N GLU A 21 -2.71 -11.41 6.67
CA GLU A 21 -1.65 -12.41 6.68
C GLU A 21 -2.00 -13.65 5.84
N GLU A 22 -3.21 -14.19 6.02
CA GLU A 22 -3.61 -15.47 5.44
C GLU A 22 -4.18 -15.38 4.02
N GLN A 23 -4.72 -14.21 3.63
CA GLN A 23 -5.47 -14.07 2.38
C GLN A 23 -4.97 -12.92 1.50
N ILE A 24 -4.81 -11.70 2.06
CA ILE A 24 -4.55 -10.52 1.24
C ILE A 24 -3.11 -10.53 0.73
N LEU A 25 -2.13 -10.62 1.63
CA LEU A 25 -0.71 -10.58 1.27
C LEU A 25 -0.28 -11.73 0.36
N PRO A 26 -0.62 -13.01 0.64
CA PRO A 26 -0.25 -14.10 -0.25
C PRO A 26 -0.81 -13.94 -1.66
N TRP A 27 -2.07 -13.47 -1.78
CA TRP A 27 -2.68 -13.23 -3.07
C TRP A 27 -2.10 -11.99 -3.77
N ALA A 28 -1.91 -10.88 -3.06
CA ALA A 28 -1.42 -9.64 -3.65
C ALA A 28 0.04 -9.74 -4.11
N LEU A 29 0.85 -10.54 -3.42
CA LEU A 29 2.27 -10.74 -3.68
C LEU A 29 2.59 -12.06 -4.42
N GLU A 30 1.59 -12.75 -4.97
CA GLU A 30 1.82 -13.95 -5.75
C GLU A 30 2.70 -13.66 -6.97
N GLY A 31 3.86 -14.34 -7.07
CA GLY A 31 4.85 -14.14 -8.13
C GLY A 31 5.67 -12.84 -8.01
N VAL A 32 5.60 -12.13 -6.87
CA VAL A 32 6.37 -10.90 -6.62
C VAL A 32 7.65 -11.22 -5.84
N GLU A 33 8.80 -10.89 -6.42
CA GLU A 33 10.08 -10.89 -5.74
C GLU A 33 10.34 -9.51 -5.14
N LEU A 34 10.28 -9.39 -3.81
CA LEU A 34 10.42 -8.10 -3.11
C LEU A 34 11.86 -7.61 -3.03
N GLY A 35 12.84 -8.51 -3.10
CA GLY A 35 14.25 -8.16 -2.97
C GLY A 35 14.66 -7.85 -1.52
N ASP A 36 15.62 -6.93 -1.38
CA ASP A 36 16.35 -6.73 -0.12
C ASP A 36 15.98 -5.44 0.65
N ASP A 37 15.30 -4.49 0.00
CA ASP A 37 14.98 -3.18 0.59
C ASP A 37 13.57 -2.74 0.13
N VAL A 38 12.62 -2.84 1.03
CA VAL A 38 11.19 -2.69 0.72
C VAL A 38 10.64 -1.45 1.38
N LEU A 39 9.87 -0.67 0.63
CA LEU A 39 9.08 0.44 1.13
C LEU A 39 7.59 0.07 1.14
N GLU A 40 6.97 0.08 2.31
CA GLU A 40 5.51 0.00 2.46
C GLU A 40 4.90 1.39 2.58
N LEU A 41 3.90 1.69 1.73
CA LEU A 41 3.15 2.95 1.75
C LEU A 41 1.83 2.76 2.49
N GLY A 42 1.59 3.58 3.51
CA GLY A 42 0.37 3.59 4.31
C GLY A 42 0.11 2.30 5.07
N PRO A 43 1.03 1.85 5.95
CA PRO A 43 0.88 0.62 6.73
C PRO A 43 -0.31 0.65 7.70
N GLY A 44 -0.87 1.83 8.01
CA GLY A 44 -1.93 1.99 8.98
C GLY A 44 -1.57 1.39 10.33
N TYR A 45 -2.42 0.52 10.87
CA TYR A 45 -2.16 -0.14 12.17
C TYR A 45 -1.16 -1.32 12.10
N GLY A 46 -0.42 -1.47 10.99
CA GLY A 46 0.69 -2.43 10.87
C GLY A 46 0.27 -3.87 10.56
N ALA A 47 -0.96 -4.10 10.05
CA ALA A 47 -1.41 -5.45 9.71
C ALA A 47 -0.52 -6.16 8.68
N ASN A 48 0.00 -5.41 7.69
CA ASN A 48 0.94 -5.94 6.70
C ASN A 48 2.37 -5.94 7.26
N LEU A 49 2.73 -4.88 8.00
CA LEU A 49 4.07 -4.68 8.56
C LEU A 49 4.50 -5.88 9.41
N ARG A 50 3.59 -6.40 10.25
CA ARG A 50 3.85 -7.57 11.10
C ARG A 50 4.29 -8.83 10.34
N VAL A 51 3.91 -8.92 9.07
CA VAL A 51 4.29 -10.04 8.19
C VAL A 51 5.55 -9.70 7.39
N LEU A 52 5.63 -8.47 6.87
CA LEU A 52 6.73 -8.05 6.02
C LEU A 52 8.06 -7.97 6.76
N VAL A 53 8.07 -7.59 8.05
CA VAL A 53 9.30 -7.54 8.87
C VAL A 53 10.01 -8.90 8.98
N ASP A 54 9.30 -10.02 8.80
CA ASP A 54 9.87 -11.37 8.82
C ASP A 54 10.22 -11.90 7.41
N ARG A 55 9.80 -11.17 6.35
CA ARG A 55 9.96 -11.63 4.95
C ARG A 55 11.07 -10.92 4.20
N VAL A 56 11.50 -9.74 4.65
CA VAL A 56 12.46 -8.91 3.92
C VAL A 56 13.59 -8.44 4.83
N PRO A 57 14.82 -8.36 4.31
CA PRO A 57 15.98 -7.94 5.10
C PRO A 57 15.90 -6.51 5.64
N ARG A 58 15.35 -5.58 4.86
CA ARG A 58 15.14 -4.18 5.24
C ARG A 58 13.76 -3.72 4.85
N LEU A 59 13.05 -3.16 5.83
CA LEU A 59 11.70 -2.62 5.64
C LEU A 59 11.65 -1.16 6.09
N THR A 60 11.18 -0.30 5.20
CA THR A 60 10.80 1.07 5.52
C THR A 60 9.28 1.19 5.38
N ALA A 61 8.64 1.84 6.33
CA ALA A 61 7.21 2.13 6.33
C ALA A 61 6.99 3.63 6.32
N LEU A 62 6.21 4.14 5.36
CA LEU A 62 5.87 5.56 5.24
C LEU A 62 4.38 5.76 5.55
N GLU A 63 4.09 6.52 6.60
CA GLU A 63 2.73 6.77 7.09
C GLU A 63 2.48 8.26 7.24
N ILE A 64 1.30 8.72 6.84
CA ILE A 64 0.92 10.14 6.86
C ILE A 64 0.35 10.60 8.21
N ASP A 65 -0.16 9.67 9.02
CA ASP A 65 -0.77 9.98 10.30
C ASP A 65 0.27 9.88 11.43
N ALA A 66 0.53 11.00 12.11
CA ALA A 66 1.59 11.10 13.12
C ALA A 66 1.34 10.19 14.34
N ASP A 67 0.09 10.00 14.75
CA ASP A 67 -0.25 9.15 15.89
C ASP A 67 -0.02 7.68 15.54
N THR A 68 -0.38 7.29 14.32
CA THR A 68 -0.11 5.96 13.78
C THR A 68 1.39 5.71 13.62
N VAL A 69 2.17 6.72 13.18
CA VAL A 69 3.64 6.63 13.15
C VAL A 69 4.21 6.37 14.55
N ALA A 70 3.72 7.07 15.59
CA ALA A 70 4.18 6.85 16.95
C ALA A 70 3.88 5.42 17.45
N LEU A 71 2.70 4.90 17.13
CA LEU A 71 2.31 3.51 17.41
C LEU A 71 3.25 2.52 16.71
N LEU A 72 3.46 2.68 15.41
CA LEU A 72 4.31 1.78 14.62
C LEU A 72 5.77 1.81 15.05
N ARG A 73 6.30 2.98 15.43
CA ARG A 73 7.66 3.09 15.99
C ARG A 73 7.82 2.36 17.32
N ARG A 74 6.80 2.41 18.16
CA ARG A 74 6.79 1.66 19.42
C ARG A 74 6.79 0.14 19.18
N ASP A 75 5.99 -0.33 18.21
CA ASP A 75 5.73 -1.75 18.02
C ASP A 75 6.73 -2.42 17.06
N TYR A 76 7.35 -1.66 16.14
CA TYR A 76 8.21 -2.18 15.07
C TYR A 76 9.52 -1.40 14.86
N GLY A 77 9.81 -0.36 15.66
CA GLY A 77 10.94 0.53 15.41
C GLY A 77 12.33 -0.12 15.49
N ASP A 78 12.45 -1.29 16.10
CA ASP A 78 13.64 -2.13 16.13
C ASP A 78 13.78 -3.04 14.89
N ARG A 79 12.72 -3.21 14.09
CA ARG A 79 12.63 -4.14 12.96
C ARG A 79 12.31 -3.45 11.62
N ALA A 80 11.77 -2.25 11.66
CA ALA A 80 11.43 -1.46 10.49
C ALA A 80 11.74 0.02 10.71
N ARG A 81 12.19 0.70 9.66
CA ARG A 81 12.35 2.16 9.66
C ARG A 81 11.00 2.81 9.42
N VAL A 82 10.39 3.41 10.45
CA VAL A 82 9.08 4.07 10.35
C VAL A 82 9.25 5.58 10.16
N LEU A 83 8.72 6.08 9.03
CA LEU A 83 8.80 7.48 8.61
C LEU A 83 7.42 8.13 8.61
N HIS A 84 7.37 9.40 9.00
CA HIS A 84 6.20 10.24 8.83
C HIS A 84 6.31 10.99 7.50
N GLY A 85 5.32 10.87 6.60
CA GLY A 85 5.35 11.58 5.32
C GLY A 85 4.18 11.23 4.41
N ASP A 86 4.06 12.01 3.32
CA ASP A 86 3.07 11.83 2.27
C ASP A 86 3.64 10.96 1.14
N ALA A 87 2.97 9.86 0.81
CA ALA A 87 3.35 8.99 -0.29
C ALA A 87 3.26 9.67 -1.68
N ALA A 88 2.54 10.78 -1.81
CA ALA A 88 2.49 11.58 -3.03
C ALA A 88 3.59 12.68 -3.11
N ALA A 89 4.47 12.76 -2.09
CA ALA A 89 5.58 13.73 -2.02
C ALA A 89 6.64 13.22 -1.05
N MET A 90 7.35 12.13 -1.41
CA MET A 90 8.27 11.43 -0.52
C MET A 90 9.61 12.15 -0.38
N ASP A 91 10.03 12.42 0.86
CA ASP A 91 11.40 12.85 1.17
C ASP A 91 12.32 11.61 1.28
N LEU A 92 12.46 10.90 0.17
CA LEU A 92 13.26 9.70 0.03
C LEU A 92 14.13 9.80 -1.23
N PRO A 93 15.35 9.26 -1.23
CA PRO A 93 16.24 9.33 -2.39
C PRO A 93 15.72 8.47 -3.54
N ASP A 94 16.09 8.86 -4.77
CA ASP A 94 15.78 8.11 -5.98
C ASP A 94 16.46 6.74 -5.96
N ALA A 95 15.86 5.77 -6.64
CA ALA A 95 16.44 4.45 -6.90
C ALA A 95 16.99 3.74 -5.64
N SER A 96 16.28 3.81 -4.53
CA SER A 96 16.72 3.29 -3.22
C SER A 96 16.15 1.92 -2.89
N PHE A 97 14.93 1.61 -3.35
CA PHE A 97 14.20 0.41 -2.95
C PHE A 97 14.16 -0.65 -4.04
N SER A 98 14.22 -1.92 -3.65
CA SER A 98 13.99 -3.06 -4.54
C SER A 98 12.51 -3.30 -4.83
N ALA A 99 11.65 -2.95 -3.86
CA ALA A 99 10.21 -2.99 -4.04
C ALA A 99 9.53 -1.83 -3.29
N VAL A 100 8.42 -1.36 -3.84
CA VAL A 100 7.43 -0.51 -3.18
C VAL A 100 6.13 -1.28 -3.12
N VAL A 101 5.49 -1.31 -1.96
CA VAL A 101 4.21 -2.01 -1.79
C VAL A 101 3.18 -1.12 -1.11
N CYS A 102 1.89 -1.31 -1.46
CA CYS A 102 0.79 -0.69 -0.73
C CYS A 102 -0.44 -1.60 -0.73
N PHE A 103 -1.12 -1.68 0.42
CA PHE A 103 -2.27 -2.57 0.56
C PHE A 103 -3.42 -1.85 1.25
N THR A 104 -4.61 -1.89 0.61
CA THR A 104 -5.85 -1.30 1.15
C THR A 104 -5.70 0.16 1.58
N MET A 105 -4.94 0.95 0.84
CA MET A 105 -4.56 2.32 1.18
C MET A 105 -4.90 3.33 0.07
N LEU A 106 -4.82 2.95 -1.22
CA LEU A 106 -5.00 3.89 -2.33
C LEU A 106 -6.36 4.59 -2.31
N HIS A 107 -7.41 3.91 -1.86
CA HIS A 107 -8.73 4.51 -1.73
C HIS A 107 -8.83 5.62 -0.67
N HIS A 108 -7.84 5.74 0.22
CA HIS A 108 -7.73 6.86 1.16
C HIS A 108 -7.01 8.07 0.56
N VAL A 109 -6.39 7.95 -0.61
CA VAL A 109 -5.79 9.08 -1.31
C VAL A 109 -6.90 9.91 -1.97
N PRO A 110 -7.07 11.20 -1.63
CA PRO A 110 -8.31 11.95 -1.88
C PRO A 110 -8.69 12.10 -3.36
N THR A 111 -7.71 12.20 -4.25
CA THR A 111 -7.94 12.46 -5.68
C THR A 111 -7.11 11.54 -6.57
N GLU A 112 -7.58 11.26 -7.79
CA GLU A 112 -6.79 10.54 -8.80
C GLU A 112 -5.44 11.21 -9.05
N ALA A 113 -5.40 12.54 -9.14
CA ALA A 113 -4.16 13.28 -9.34
C ALA A 113 -3.14 13.08 -8.18
N GLN A 114 -3.61 12.87 -6.94
CA GLN A 114 -2.73 12.51 -5.83
C GLN A 114 -2.28 11.06 -5.89
N GLN A 115 -3.16 10.14 -6.32
CA GLN A 115 -2.77 8.76 -6.58
C GLN A 115 -1.73 8.69 -7.71
N ASP A 116 -1.89 9.49 -8.79
CA ASP A 116 -0.91 9.54 -9.90
C ASP A 116 0.45 10.09 -9.43
N ARG A 117 0.46 11.09 -8.56
CA ARG A 117 1.71 11.54 -7.92
C ARG A 117 2.36 10.45 -7.06
N LEU A 118 1.54 9.71 -6.29
CA LEU A 118 2.04 8.56 -5.53
C LEU A 118 2.67 7.50 -6.47
N PHE A 119 2.07 7.22 -7.61
CA PHE A 119 2.64 6.28 -8.59
C PHE A 119 3.97 6.80 -9.16
N ALA A 120 4.05 8.09 -9.48
CA ALA A 120 5.30 8.71 -9.95
C ALA A 120 6.39 8.68 -8.87
N GLU A 121 6.05 8.93 -7.61
CA GLU A 121 6.98 8.84 -6.49
C GLU A 121 7.42 7.39 -6.24
N ALA A 122 6.51 6.42 -6.28
CA ALA A 122 6.85 4.99 -6.19
C ALA A 122 7.82 4.58 -7.32
N PHE A 123 7.60 5.08 -8.54
CA PHE A 123 8.54 4.88 -9.66
C PHE A 123 9.89 5.52 -9.37
N ARG A 124 9.94 6.75 -8.88
CA ARG A 124 11.18 7.49 -8.62
C ARG A 124 12.06 6.80 -7.59
N VAL A 125 11.48 6.33 -6.49
CA VAL A 125 12.24 5.72 -5.39
C VAL A 125 12.63 4.26 -5.63
N LEU A 126 12.00 3.56 -6.57
CA LEU A 126 12.39 2.20 -6.96
C LEU A 126 13.73 2.20 -7.71
N ARG A 127 14.52 1.16 -7.53
CA ARG A 127 15.69 0.87 -8.38
C ARG A 127 15.25 0.41 -9.77
N PRO A 128 16.06 0.58 -10.83
CA PRO A 128 15.84 -0.12 -12.10
C PRO A 128 15.67 -1.63 -11.85
N GLY A 129 14.67 -2.23 -12.49
CA GLY A 129 14.26 -3.63 -12.26
C GLY A 129 13.37 -3.83 -11.03
N GLY A 130 13.19 -2.82 -10.18
CA GLY A 130 12.36 -2.89 -8.98
C GLY A 130 10.87 -3.04 -9.29
N VAL A 131 10.10 -3.50 -8.31
CA VAL A 131 8.67 -3.80 -8.46
C VAL A 131 7.81 -2.87 -7.60
N PHE A 132 6.72 -2.35 -8.19
CA PHE A 132 5.61 -1.75 -7.46
C PHE A 132 4.45 -2.73 -7.44
N ALA A 133 4.02 -3.15 -6.26
CA ALA A 133 2.96 -4.14 -6.13
C ALA A 133 1.99 -3.77 -4.99
N GLY A 134 0.76 -4.22 -5.12
CA GLY A 134 -0.20 -3.99 -4.06
C GLY A 134 -1.60 -4.48 -4.36
N SER A 135 -2.50 -4.15 -3.44
CA SER A 135 -3.92 -4.45 -3.59
C SER A 135 -4.79 -3.37 -2.95
N ASP A 136 -6.00 -3.24 -3.47
CA ASP A 136 -6.98 -2.33 -2.88
C ASP A 136 -8.39 -2.92 -2.91
N SER A 137 -9.26 -2.37 -2.08
CA SER A 137 -10.66 -2.77 -1.98
C SER A 137 -11.48 -2.16 -3.11
N GLN A 138 -12.44 -2.93 -3.62
CA GLN A 138 -13.40 -2.43 -4.60
C GLN A 138 -14.72 -2.00 -3.93
N PRO A 139 -15.43 -1.00 -4.49
CA PRO A 139 -16.66 -0.48 -3.93
C PRO A 139 -17.74 -1.57 -3.76
N SER A 140 -18.29 -1.65 -2.55
CA SER A 140 -19.47 -2.45 -2.23
C SER A 140 -20.33 -1.66 -1.25
N LEU A 141 -21.58 -2.09 -1.02
CA LEU A 141 -22.44 -1.44 -0.02
C LEU A 141 -21.77 -1.44 1.37
N ARG A 142 -21.21 -2.58 1.79
CA ARG A 142 -20.52 -2.71 3.07
C ARG A 142 -19.28 -1.80 3.14
N PHE A 143 -18.50 -1.72 2.05
CA PHE A 143 -17.35 -0.85 1.95
C PHE A 143 -17.75 0.62 2.10
N ARG A 144 -18.80 1.07 1.40
CA ARG A 144 -19.33 2.44 1.50
C ARG A 144 -19.82 2.78 2.90
N LEU A 145 -20.55 1.85 3.56
CA LEU A 145 -21.01 2.05 4.93
C LEU A 145 -19.85 2.18 5.93
N LEU A 146 -18.77 1.41 5.74
CA LEU A 146 -17.59 1.49 6.59
C LEU A 146 -16.88 2.85 6.47
N HIS A 147 -16.91 3.47 5.28
CA HIS A 147 -16.23 4.74 4.97
C HIS A 147 -17.13 5.97 5.11
N VAL A 148 -18.28 5.88 5.79
CA VAL A 148 -19.13 7.06 6.03
C VAL A 148 -18.35 8.10 6.85
N GLY A 149 -18.13 9.28 6.25
CA GLY A 149 -17.33 10.35 6.84
C GLY A 149 -15.81 10.25 6.62
N ASP A 150 -15.33 9.16 5.99
CA ASP A 150 -13.93 8.99 5.61
C ASP A 150 -13.70 9.36 4.13
N THR A 151 -12.45 9.59 3.76
CA THR A 151 -12.07 9.65 2.35
C THR A 151 -12.26 8.27 1.72
N MET A 152 -12.92 8.24 0.56
CA MET A 152 -13.13 7.03 -0.21
C MET A 152 -13.03 7.34 -1.71
N ASN A 153 -11.86 7.09 -2.28
CA ASN A 153 -11.55 7.27 -3.71
C ASN A 153 -10.93 5.97 -4.28
N PRO A 154 -11.73 4.91 -4.49
CA PRO A 154 -11.22 3.63 -4.97
C PRO A 154 -10.64 3.72 -6.37
N VAL A 155 -9.53 3.02 -6.61
CA VAL A 155 -8.96 2.92 -7.95
C VAL A 155 -9.88 2.12 -8.88
N THR A 156 -10.04 2.59 -10.12
CA THR A 156 -10.79 1.88 -11.16
C THR A 156 -9.86 0.87 -11.83
N PRO A 157 -10.10 -0.46 -11.71
CA PRO A 157 -9.21 -1.48 -12.23
C PRO A 157 -8.91 -1.33 -13.73
N ALA A 158 -9.91 -0.93 -14.52
CA ALA A 158 -9.76 -0.75 -15.97
C ALA A 158 -8.81 0.43 -16.34
N HIS A 159 -8.70 1.45 -15.48
CA HIS A 159 -7.84 2.61 -15.72
C HIS A 159 -6.43 2.45 -15.15
N LEU A 160 -6.27 1.57 -14.17
CA LEU A 160 -5.03 1.41 -13.42
C LEU A 160 -3.82 1.06 -14.31
N PRO A 161 -3.92 0.18 -15.34
CA PRO A 161 -2.80 -0.10 -16.22
C PRO A 161 -2.29 1.16 -16.95
N ALA A 162 -3.19 1.96 -17.52
CA ALA A 162 -2.80 3.19 -18.24
C ALA A 162 -2.15 4.21 -17.29
N ARG A 163 -2.66 4.34 -16.06
CA ARG A 163 -2.12 5.27 -15.04
C ARG A 163 -0.71 4.85 -14.58
N LEU A 164 -0.49 3.56 -14.34
CA LEU A 164 0.85 3.04 -13.99
C LEU A 164 1.84 3.19 -15.14
N THR A 165 1.41 2.91 -16.38
CA THR A 165 2.24 3.14 -17.57
C THR A 165 2.58 4.62 -17.74
N ALA A 166 1.63 5.53 -17.50
CA ALA A 166 1.88 6.98 -17.55
C ALA A 166 2.90 7.44 -16.48
N ALA A 167 2.99 6.75 -15.34
CA ALA A 167 4.03 6.98 -14.32
C ALA A 167 5.42 6.42 -14.71
N GLY A 168 5.53 5.69 -15.84
CA GLY A 168 6.79 5.13 -16.35
C GLY A 168 6.96 3.62 -16.18
N PHE A 169 6.05 2.94 -15.51
CA PHE A 169 6.12 1.49 -15.27
C PHE A 169 5.89 0.68 -16.54
N THR A 170 6.56 -0.47 -16.60
CA THR A 170 6.38 -1.54 -17.60
C THR A 170 5.85 -2.81 -16.93
N ASP A 171 5.58 -3.84 -17.71
CA ASP A 171 5.10 -5.16 -17.23
C ASP A 171 3.91 -5.04 -16.27
N VAL A 172 2.99 -4.12 -16.59
CA VAL A 172 1.84 -3.83 -15.73
C VAL A 172 0.82 -4.95 -15.81
N SER A 173 0.55 -5.58 -14.66
CA SER A 173 -0.49 -6.59 -14.48
C SER A 173 -1.50 -6.11 -13.46
N VAL A 174 -2.78 -6.19 -13.82
CA VAL A 174 -3.91 -5.85 -12.91
C VAL A 174 -4.92 -6.99 -12.97
N SER A 175 -5.33 -7.49 -11.82
CA SER A 175 -6.33 -8.55 -11.74
C SER A 175 -7.29 -8.35 -10.56
N LEU A 176 -8.50 -8.87 -10.72
CA LEU A 176 -9.51 -8.85 -9.66
C LEU A 176 -9.44 -10.13 -8.83
N GLY A 177 -9.61 -9.99 -7.54
CA GLY A 177 -9.77 -11.10 -6.62
C GLY A 177 -11.18 -11.71 -6.65
N PRO A 178 -11.44 -12.72 -5.81
CA PRO A 178 -12.75 -13.37 -5.73
C PRO A 178 -13.89 -12.36 -5.58
N GLU A 179 -14.99 -12.58 -6.29
CA GLU A 179 -16.18 -11.73 -6.31
C GLU A 179 -15.91 -10.26 -6.69
N ALA A 180 -14.77 -10.00 -7.36
CA ALA A 180 -14.32 -8.66 -7.74
C ALA A 180 -14.29 -7.64 -6.57
N ARG A 181 -14.13 -8.12 -5.34
CA ARG A 181 -14.12 -7.26 -4.13
C ARG A 181 -12.79 -6.58 -3.88
N ARG A 182 -11.74 -7.03 -4.55
CA ARG A 182 -10.39 -6.47 -4.47
C ARG A 182 -9.76 -6.42 -5.86
N VAL A 183 -8.86 -5.49 -6.02
CA VAL A 183 -7.94 -5.43 -7.15
C VAL A 183 -6.52 -5.63 -6.63
N ARG A 184 -5.68 -6.36 -7.35
CA ARG A 184 -4.23 -6.38 -7.18
C ARG A 184 -3.56 -5.85 -8.43
N PHE A 185 -2.38 -5.30 -8.25
CA PHE A 185 -1.54 -4.83 -9.35
C PHE A 185 -0.07 -5.12 -9.08
N GLN A 186 0.67 -5.26 -10.16
CA GLN A 186 2.12 -5.37 -10.19
C GLN A 186 2.63 -4.60 -11.40
N ALA A 187 3.76 -3.90 -11.24
CA ALA A 187 4.38 -3.14 -12.32
C ALA A 187 5.89 -3.06 -12.06
N ARG A 188 6.72 -2.96 -13.10
CA ARG A 188 8.18 -2.88 -12.98
C ARG A 188 8.70 -1.50 -13.39
N ARG A 189 9.72 -1.03 -12.69
CA ARG A 189 10.57 0.03 -13.18
C ARG A 189 11.60 -0.56 -14.14
N PRO A 190 11.65 -0.15 -15.44
CA PRO A 190 12.63 -0.62 -16.40
C PRO A 190 14.09 -0.28 -16.02
#